data_584b09d6271531a79026443e07f308ab
#
_entry.id   584b09d6271531a79026443e07f308ab
#
_cell.length_a   1.000
_cell.length_b   1.000
_cell.length_c   1.000
_cell.angle_alpha   90.00
_cell.angle_beta   90.00
_cell.angle_gamma   90.00
#
_symmetry.space_group_name_H-M   'P 1'
#
loop_
_entity.id
_entity.type
_entity.pdbx_description
1 polymer ?
#
loop_
_entity_poly.entity_id
_entity_poly.type
_entity_poly.pdbx_seq_one_letter_code
_entity_poly.pdbx_strand_id
1 'polypeptide(L)'
;MNKNNLSVREIQASDIDKLVQYWLGSDPVYLESMGVDVKKLFTKEQFTNMLLTQLQLPYEQKNAYCIIWESDGKAVGHCNTNPSLFGKEANMHLHLWHSDSRKKGLGLSLLRMTIPYFFKFTIEAIDLRTLCFQSCTT
;
A
#
# COMPACT_ATOMS: atom_id res chain seq x y z
N MET A 1 22.62 16.42 -9.52
CA MET A 1 21.61 16.14 -8.50
C MET A 1 20.78 14.93 -8.89
N ASN A 2 20.82 13.92 -8.07
CA ASN A 2 20.15 12.67 -8.38
C ASN A 2 18.68 12.74 -7.98
N LYS A 3 17.82 12.85 -9.00
CA LYS A 3 16.40 12.61 -8.77
C LYS A 3 16.17 11.11 -8.79
N ASN A 4 15.55 10.60 -7.75
CA ASN A 4 15.16 9.20 -7.73
C ASN A 4 14.21 8.93 -8.88
N ASN A 5 14.42 7.82 -9.55
CA ASN A 5 13.57 7.35 -10.62
C ASN A 5 12.38 6.62 -10.02
N LEU A 6 11.27 7.30 -9.86
CA LEU A 6 10.09 6.75 -9.22
C LEU A 6 9.23 5.99 -10.22
N SER A 7 8.71 4.85 -9.81
CA SER A 7 7.79 4.05 -10.60
C SER A 7 6.78 3.34 -9.71
N VAL A 8 5.69 2.91 -10.31
CA VAL A 8 4.65 2.14 -9.61
C VAL A 8 4.23 0.97 -10.49
N ARG A 9 3.83 -0.12 -9.86
CA ARG A 9 3.31 -1.31 -10.54
C ARG A 9 2.38 -2.09 -9.62
N GLU A 10 1.58 -2.96 -10.21
CA GLU A 10 0.75 -3.83 -9.41
C GLU A 10 1.60 -4.83 -8.62
N ILE A 11 1.09 -5.25 -7.47
CA ILE A 11 1.75 -6.25 -6.62
C ILE A 11 1.92 -7.56 -7.38
N GLN A 12 3.03 -8.23 -7.13
CA GLN A 12 3.34 -9.57 -7.64
C GLN A 12 3.59 -10.51 -6.46
N ALA A 13 3.54 -11.82 -6.72
CA ALA A 13 3.79 -12.81 -5.67
C ALA A 13 5.14 -12.60 -4.99
N SER A 14 6.15 -12.16 -5.72
CA SER A 14 7.49 -11.90 -5.19
C SER A 14 7.53 -10.74 -4.20
N ASP A 15 6.50 -9.90 -4.14
CA ASP A 15 6.46 -8.76 -3.22
C ASP A 15 5.89 -9.13 -1.85
N ILE A 16 5.24 -10.28 -1.74
CA ILE A 16 4.47 -10.64 -0.55
C ILE A 16 5.34 -10.71 0.70
N ASP A 17 6.54 -11.30 0.59
CA ASP A 17 7.43 -11.41 1.75
C ASP A 17 7.80 -10.04 2.31
N LYS A 18 8.07 -9.08 1.46
CA LYS A 18 8.42 -7.72 1.90
C LYS A 18 7.24 -7.02 2.57
N LEU A 19 6.03 -7.20 2.05
CA LEU A 19 4.83 -6.65 2.66
C LEU A 19 4.58 -7.25 4.03
N VAL A 20 4.66 -8.56 4.12
CA VAL A 20 4.48 -9.27 5.39
C VAL A 20 5.52 -8.81 6.40
N GLN A 21 6.77 -8.68 5.99
CA GLN A 21 7.84 -8.20 6.86
C GLN A 21 7.58 -6.78 7.34
N TYR A 22 7.10 -5.90 6.46
CA TYR A 22 6.75 -4.54 6.86
C TYR A 22 5.71 -4.53 7.98
N TRP A 23 4.62 -5.28 7.80
CA TRP A 23 3.54 -5.29 8.79
C TRP A 23 3.92 -5.99 10.08
N LEU A 24 4.57 -7.14 10.01
CA LEU A 24 4.89 -7.94 11.19
C LEU A 24 6.21 -7.55 11.84
N GLY A 25 7.10 -6.91 11.10
CA GLY A 25 8.39 -6.47 11.61
C GLY A 25 8.43 -5.03 12.08
N SER A 26 7.37 -4.26 11.86
CA SER A 26 7.33 -2.86 12.27
C SER A 26 7.08 -2.72 13.77
N ASP A 27 7.60 -1.62 14.32
CA ASP A 27 7.39 -1.29 15.74
C ASP A 27 5.89 -1.18 16.02
N PRO A 28 5.38 -1.86 17.07
CA PRO A 28 3.97 -1.77 17.45
C PRO A 28 3.50 -0.33 17.67
N VAL A 29 4.33 0.52 18.26
CA VAL A 29 3.98 1.93 18.48
C VAL A 29 3.75 2.65 17.15
N TYR A 30 4.60 2.36 16.15
CA TYR A 30 4.43 2.92 14.81
C TYR A 30 3.12 2.46 14.18
N LEU A 31 2.82 1.17 14.27
CA LEU A 31 1.58 0.62 13.71
C LEU A 31 0.35 1.22 14.39
N GLU A 32 0.37 1.32 15.74
CA GLU A 32 -0.73 1.91 16.49
C GLU A 32 -0.93 3.37 16.14
N SER A 33 0.14 4.10 15.85
CA SER A 33 0.03 5.50 15.44
C SER A 33 -0.72 5.68 14.12
N MET A 34 -0.77 4.62 13.30
CA MET A 34 -1.53 4.60 12.05
C MET A 34 -2.94 4.05 12.21
N GLY A 35 -3.36 3.73 13.44
CA GLY A 35 -4.67 3.16 13.69
C GLY A 35 -4.74 1.64 13.56
N VAL A 36 -3.60 0.96 13.48
CA VAL A 36 -3.57 -0.50 13.39
C VAL A 36 -3.72 -1.10 14.78
N ASP A 37 -4.66 -2.03 14.93
CA ASP A 37 -4.78 -2.82 16.16
C ASP A 37 -3.83 -4.01 16.07
N VAL A 38 -2.69 -3.92 16.75
CA VAL A 38 -1.65 -4.95 16.69
C VAL A 38 -2.12 -6.31 17.21
N LYS A 39 -3.15 -6.33 18.04
CA LYS A 39 -3.71 -7.58 18.56
C LYS A 39 -4.51 -8.34 17.49
N LYS A 40 -4.92 -7.65 16.44
CA LYS A 40 -5.70 -8.23 15.34
C LYS A 40 -4.86 -8.51 14.10
N LEU A 41 -3.56 -8.31 14.16
CA LEU A 41 -2.70 -8.62 13.02
C LEU A 41 -2.74 -10.11 12.70
N PHE A 42 -2.74 -10.40 11.42
CA PHE A 42 -2.64 -11.78 10.95
C PHE A 42 -1.27 -12.36 11.29
N THR A 43 -1.21 -13.68 11.41
CA THR A 43 0.09 -14.38 11.40
C THR A 43 0.72 -14.25 10.02
N LYS A 44 2.02 -14.56 9.94
CA LYS A 44 2.73 -14.55 8.66
C LYS A 44 2.02 -15.43 7.62
N GLU A 45 1.60 -16.62 8.03
CA GLU A 45 0.92 -17.56 7.15
C GLU A 45 -0.43 -17.02 6.68
N GLN A 46 -1.23 -16.49 7.61
CA GLN A 46 -2.54 -15.92 7.27
C GLN A 46 -2.40 -14.75 6.31
N PHE A 47 -1.43 -13.88 6.57
CA PHE A 47 -1.20 -12.70 5.74
C PHE A 47 -0.77 -13.10 4.33
N THR A 48 0.17 -14.03 4.24
CA THR A 48 0.66 -14.55 2.95
C THR A 48 -0.47 -15.16 2.14
N ASN A 49 -1.29 -16.01 2.78
CA ASN A 49 -2.40 -16.66 2.10
C ASN A 49 -3.44 -15.68 1.63
N MET A 50 -3.74 -14.67 2.42
CA MET A 50 -4.69 -13.62 2.05
C MET A 50 -4.21 -12.88 0.80
N LEU A 51 -2.94 -12.49 0.77
CA LEU A 51 -2.38 -11.76 -0.37
C LEU A 51 -2.34 -12.62 -1.63
N LEU A 52 -1.96 -13.89 -1.50
CA LEU A 52 -1.97 -14.81 -2.64
C LEU A 52 -3.37 -14.99 -3.20
N THR A 53 -4.37 -15.12 -2.33
CA THR A 53 -5.77 -15.26 -2.74
C THR A 53 -6.22 -14.02 -3.53
N GLN A 54 -5.92 -12.83 -3.01
CA GLN A 54 -6.30 -11.59 -3.68
C GLN A 54 -5.67 -11.46 -5.06
N LEU A 55 -4.41 -11.92 -5.22
CA LEU A 55 -3.74 -11.87 -6.51
C LEU A 55 -4.45 -12.68 -7.59
N GLN A 56 -5.09 -13.77 -7.21
CA GLN A 56 -5.74 -14.69 -8.15
C GLN A 56 -7.16 -14.26 -8.52
N LEU A 57 -7.75 -13.35 -7.76
CA LEU A 57 -9.12 -12.92 -8.01
C LEU A 57 -9.18 -11.92 -9.17
N PRO A 58 -10.25 -11.96 -9.98
CA PRO A 58 -10.49 -10.86 -10.92
C PRO A 58 -10.75 -9.56 -10.18
N TYR A 59 -10.56 -8.44 -10.86
CA TYR A 59 -10.64 -7.12 -10.22
C TYR A 59 -11.98 -6.90 -9.51
N GLU A 60 -13.07 -7.31 -10.11
CA GLU A 60 -14.41 -7.11 -9.55
C GLU A 60 -14.68 -7.92 -8.27
N GLN A 61 -13.83 -8.89 -7.99
CA GLN A 61 -13.96 -9.73 -6.78
C GLN A 61 -12.91 -9.40 -5.72
N LYS A 62 -11.97 -8.50 -6.03
CA LYS A 62 -10.94 -8.14 -5.06
C LYS A 62 -11.52 -7.27 -3.95
N ASN A 63 -11.26 -7.66 -2.71
CA ASN A 63 -11.56 -6.84 -1.53
C ASN A 63 -10.42 -5.90 -1.18
N ALA A 64 -9.24 -6.20 -1.67
CA ALA A 64 -8.04 -5.40 -1.44
C ALA A 64 -7.21 -5.35 -2.72
N TYR A 65 -6.58 -4.21 -2.96
CA TYR A 65 -5.73 -4.01 -4.11
C TYR A 65 -4.48 -3.28 -3.66
N CYS A 66 -3.35 -3.65 -4.23
CA CYS A 66 -2.07 -3.10 -3.80
C CYS A 66 -1.21 -2.72 -4.99
N ILE A 67 -0.67 -1.51 -4.92
CA ILE A 67 0.32 -1.00 -5.88
C ILE A 67 1.65 -0.89 -5.15
N ILE A 68 2.69 -1.43 -5.73
CA ILE A 68 4.05 -1.36 -5.19
C ILE A 68 4.71 -0.08 -5.69
N TRP A 69 5.34 0.63 -4.78
CA TRP A 69 6.08 1.85 -5.05
C TRP A 69 7.57 1.55 -5.14
N GLU A 70 8.21 2.05 -6.19
CA GLU A 70 9.62 1.80 -6.44
C GLU A 70 10.39 3.09 -6.58
N SER A 71 11.63 3.05 -6.12
CA SER A 71 12.62 4.11 -6.34
C SER A 71 13.87 3.45 -6.88
N ASP A 72 14.31 3.88 -8.05
CA ASP A 72 15.47 3.30 -8.76
C ASP A 72 15.34 1.77 -8.92
N GLY A 73 14.13 1.30 -9.22
CA GLY A 73 13.85 -0.11 -9.46
C GLY A 73 13.72 -0.96 -8.21
N LYS A 74 13.81 -0.35 -7.02
CA LYS A 74 13.69 -1.07 -5.74
C LYS A 74 12.38 -0.72 -5.06
N ALA A 75 11.66 -1.73 -4.57
CA ALA A 75 10.44 -1.50 -3.83
C ALA A 75 10.75 -0.75 -2.52
N VAL A 76 10.04 0.36 -2.30
CA VAL A 76 10.23 1.23 -1.13
C VAL A 76 8.95 1.44 -0.33
N GLY A 77 7.83 0.98 -0.85
CA GLY A 77 6.54 1.17 -0.19
C GLY A 77 5.41 0.60 -1.00
N HIS A 78 4.21 0.89 -0.56
CA HIS A 78 3.02 0.44 -1.27
C HIS A 78 1.84 1.36 -0.97
N CYS A 79 0.87 1.30 -1.86
CA CYS A 79 -0.44 1.89 -1.66
C CYS A 79 -1.47 0.78 -1.78
N ASN A 80 -2.30 0.62 -0.76
CA ASN A 80 -3.34 -0.39 -0.81
C ASN A 80 -4.71 0.21 -0.56
N THR A 81 -5.72 -0.48 -1.08
CA THR A 81 -7.12 -0.17 -0.78
C THR A 81 -7.68 -1.34 0.02
N ASN A 82 -8.37 -1.00 1.13
CA ASN A 82 -9.06 -1.97 1.95
C ASN A 82 -9.98 -1.25 2.94
N PRO A 83 -11.29 -1.40 2.85
CA PRO A 83 -12.01 -2.18 1.86
C PRO A 83 -12.11 -1.50 0.50
N SER A 84 -12.41 -2.30 -0.52
CA SER A 84 -12.69 -1.82 -1.88
C SER A 84 -14.06 -2.30 -2.31
N LEU A 85 -14.83 -1.41 -2.94
CA LEU A 85 -16.09 -1.76 -3.59
C LEU A 85 -15.93 -1.48 -5.07
N PHE A 86 -15.81 -2.54 -5.86
CA PHE A 86 -15.61 -2.43 -7.30
C PHE A 86 -16.68 -1.53 -7.92
N GLY A 87 -16.24 -0.59 -8.73
CA GLY A 87 -17.12 0.33 -9.42
C GLY A 87 -17.64 1.48 -8.58
N LYS A 88 -17.32 1.56 -7.30
CA LYS A 88 -17.84 2.58 -6.39
C LYS A 88 -16.77 3.36 -5.67
N GLU A 89 -16.15 2.77 -4.66
CA GLU A 89 -15.23 3.50 -3.79
C GLU A 89 -14.17 2.57 -3.21
N ALA A 90 -13.09 3.18 -2.73
CA ALA A 90 -12.05 2.47 -2.03
C ALA A 90 -11.41 3.38 -0.99
N ASN A 91 -11.07 2.81 0.15
CA ASN A 91 -10.24 3.47 1.14
C ASN A 91 -8.78 3.23 0.81
N MET A 92 -8.03 4.30 0.66
CA MET A 92 -6.64 4.22 0.22
C MET A 92 -5.70 4.45 1.39
N HIS A 93 -4.72 3.57 1.53
CA HIS A 93 -3.69 3.64 2.56
C HIS A 93 -2.31 3.69 1.90
N LEU A 94 -1.47 4.61 2.35
CA LEU A 94 -0.15 4.83 1.77
C LEU A 94 0.93 4.49 2.78
N HIS A 95 1.91 3.70 2.38
CA HIS A 95 2.97 3.24 3.26
C HIS A 95 4.33 3.33 2.59
N LEU A 96 5.21 4.13 3.14
CA LEU A 96 6.64 4.09 2.83
C LEU A 96 7.32 3.25 3.91
N TRP A 97 8.10 2.25 3.48
CA TRP A 97 8.62 1.23 4.37
C TRP A 97 9.80 1.69 5.22
N HIS A 98 10.52 2.71 4.75
CA HIS A 98 11.72 3.20 5.43
C HIS A 98 11.53 4.65 5.84
N SER A 99 11.95 4.98 7.06
CA SER A 99 11.84 6.33 7.59
C SER A 99 12.58 7.36 6.74
N ASP A 100 13.70 6.96 6.15
CA ASP A 100 14.49 7.85 5.29
C ASP A 100 13.72 8.31 4.06
N SER A 101 12.83 7.48 3.55
CA SER A 101 12.02 7.81 2.38
C SER A 101 10.85 8.72 2.71
N ARG A 102 10.40 8.72 3.96
CA ARG A 102 9.15 9.39 4.37
C ARG A 102 9.24 10.90 4.35
N LYS A 103 10.42 11.48 4.48
CA LYS A 103 10.60 12.93 4.61
C LYS A 103 11.07 13.61 3.31
N LYS A 104 10.99 12.90 2.18
CA LYS A 104 11.53 13.40 0.92
C LYS A 104 10.46 13.82 -0.09
N GLY A 105 9.20 13.90 0.34
CA GLY A 105 8.10 14.29 -0.56
C GLY A 105 7.75 13.24 -1.61
N LEU A 106 8.25 12.01 -1.45
CA LEU A 106 8.02 10.95 -2.44
C LEU A 106 6.56 10.51 -2.48
N GLY A 107 5.88 10.57 -1.34
CA GLY A 107 4.52 10.09 -1.22
C GLY A 107 3.54 10.73 -2.20
N LEU A 108 3.63 12.05 -2.37
CA LEU A 108 2.74 12.76 -3.28
C LEU A 108 2.98 12.38 -4.74
N SER A 109 4.25 12.30 -5.15
CA SER A 109 4.61 11.91 -6.51
C SER A 109 4.15 10.49 -6.80
N LEU A 110 4.39 9.56 -5.87
CA LEU A 110 3.99 8.18 -6.00
C LEU A 110 2.47 8.02 -6.01
N LEU A 111 1.78 8.81 -5.19
CA LEU A 111 0.32 8.82 -5.19
C LEU A 111 -0.23 9.21 -6.55
N ARG A 112 0.30 10.28 -7.14
CA ARG A 112 -0.14 10.73 -8.47
C ARG A 112 0.04 9.64 -9.53
N MET A 113 1.10 8.87 -9.44
CA MET A 113 1.35 7.75 -10.37
C MET A 113 0.41 6.57 -10.10
N THR A 114 -0.07 6.43 -8.86
CA THR A 114 -0.92 5.32 -8.43
C THR A 114 -2.38 5.50 -8.82
N ILE A 115 -2.88 6.72 -8.77
CA ILE A 115 -4.30 7.01 -9.00
C ILE A 115 -4.84 6.39 -10.30
N PRO A 116 -4.14 6.50 -11.45
CA PRO A 116 -4.65 5.89 -12.69
C PRO A 116 -4.89 4.39 -12.60
N TYR A 117 -4.13 3.68 -11.78
CA TYR A 117 -4.33 2.25 -11.58
C TYR A 117 -5.67 1.94 -10.93
N PHE A 118 -6.09 2.77 -9.99
CA PHE A 118 -7.37 2.57 -9.30
C PHE A 118 -8.55 2.81 -10.23
N PHE A 119 -8.42 3.67 -11.21
CA PHE A 119 -9.49 3.88 -12.19
C PHE A 119 -9.73 2.68 -13.10
N LYS A 120 -8.78 1.73 -13.17
CA LYS A 120 -9.02 0.46 -13.87
C LYS A 120 -10.13 -0.36 -13.22
N PHE A 121 -10.44 -0.09 -11.97
CA PHE A 121 -11.55 -0.72 -11.25
C PHE A 121 -12.88 -0.04 -11.51
N THR A 122 -12.93 0.95 -12.39
CA THR A 122 -14.12 1.79 -12.58
C THR A 122 -14.60 2.42 -11.27
N ILE A 123 -13.65 2.78 -10.40
CA ILE A 123 -13.96 3.42 -9.13
C ILE A 123 -14.40 4.86 -9.41
N GLU A 124 -15.61 5.22 -8.94
CA GLU A 124 -16.17 6.55 -9.12
C GLU A 124 -15.52 7.57 -8.19
N ALA A 125 -15.14 7.12 -7.00
CA ALA A 125 -14.56 7.99 -6.00
C ALA A 125 -13.53 7.24 -5.16
N ILE A 126 -12.45 7.93 -4.82
CA ILE A 126 -11.44 7.43 -3.87
C ILE A 126 -11.61 8.24 -2.60
N ASP A 127 -11.83 7.57 -1.47
CA ASP A 127 -11.94 8.23 -0.19
C ASP A 127 -10.55 8.57 0.34
N LEU A 128 -10.20 9.82 0.25
CA LEU A 128 -8.90 10.31 0.70
C LEU A 128 -8.88 10.67 2.19
N ARG A 129 -10.01 10.58 2.88
CA ARG A 129 -10.09 10.90 4.30
C ARG A 129 -9.32 9.92 5.17
N THR A 130 -9.15 8.70 4.66
CA THR A 130 -8.40 7.67 5.37
C THR A 130 -6.96 7.58 4.91
N LEU A 131 -6.52 8.56 4.13
CA LEU A 131 -5.17 8.59 3.62
C LEU A 131 -4.19 8.80 4.76
N CYS A 132 -3.29 7.86 4.96
CA CYS A 132 -2.28 7.93 6.00
C CYS A 132 -0.92 8.20 5.35
N PHE A 133 -0.50 9.46 5.38
CA PHE A 133 0.83 9.84 4.93
C PHE A 133 1.80 9.72 6.10
N GLN A 134 2.55 8.63 6.19
CA GLN A 134 3.56 8.49 7.24
C GLN A 134 4.60 9.59 7.18
N SER A 135 4.82 10.13 5.99
CA SER A 135 5.72 11.26 5.83
C SER A 135 5.23 12.53 6.53
N CYS A 136 3.96 12.59 6.89
CA CYS A 136 3.39 13.74 7.60
C CYS A 136 3.33 13.54 9.10
N THR A 137 3.61 12.35 9.58
CA THR A 137 3.58 12.04 11.00
C THR A 137 4.97 12.21 11.61
N THR A 138 5.44 13.39 11.64
CA THR A 138 6.74 13.66 12.26
C THR A 138 6.58 14.42 13.53
#